data_90da4e557d4723e5b532f9c3550b688b
#
_entry.id   90da4e557d4723e5b532f9c3550b688b
#
_cell.length_a   1.000
_cell.length_b   1.000
_cell.length_c   1.000
_cell.angle_alpha   90.00
_cell.angle_beta   90.00
_cell.angle_gamma   90.00
#
_symmetry.space_group_name_H-M   'P 1'
#
loop_
_entity.id
_entity.type
_entity.pdbx_description
1 polymer ?
#
loop_
_entity_poly.entity_id
_entity_poly.type
_entity_poly.pdbx_seq_one_letter_code
_entity_poly.pdbx_strand_id
1 'polypeptide(L)'
;MSKYYDEALIPAEMRRTFDVYDRIRALQLPLGSFETDVVSLANAGIAGAVLHDSGLVYLSGTTGGTLPMADDEERIKHGQDGAQKIADTLIKRLHWALRCGGEGDLNDVLYTVKALGMVVSPGGGAFRGAPAVVNGFSFRWHSVFGGPRGDYAQNGLDAGGFAGIHARSALGGFDGRFSIETEIIVAIPSALARDIIQNRGWLFPLPPVMLDKVKALHR
;
A
#
# COMPACT_ATOMS: atom_id res chain seq x y z
N MET A 1 4.16 19.00 9.53
CA MET A 1 4.81 18.46 8.32
C MET A 1 6.18 17.94 8.69
N SER A 2 6.59 16.81 8.11
CA SER A 2 7.92 16.24 8.33
C SER A 2 9.01 17.17 7.81
N LYS A 3 10.20 17.14 8.42
CA LYS A 3 11.39 17.88 7.95
C LYS A 3 11.89 17.47 6.57
N TYR A 4 11.43 16.31 6.07
CA TYR A 4 11.84 15.76 4.77
C TYR A 4 10.89 16.13 3.64
N TYR A 5 9.69 16.61 3.96
CA TYR A 5 8.68 16.94 2.96
C TYR A 5 9.00 18.31 2.35
N ASP A 6 9.42 18.30 1.10
CA ASP A 6 9.66 19.50 0.30
C ASP A 6 8.64 19.55 -0.84
N GLU A 7 7.71 20.50 -0.76
CA GLU A 7 6.68 20.71 -1.79
C GLU A 7 7.28 21.03 -3.17
N ALA A 8 8.51 21.57 -3.23
CA ALA A 8 9.16 21.85 -4.48
C ALA A 8 9.50 20.59 -5.29
N LEU A 9 9.60 19.44 -4.63
CA LEU A 9 9.85 18.14 -5.27
C LEU A 9 8.59 17.51 -5.87
N ILE A 10 7.41 18.10 -5.63
CA ILE A 10 6.13 17.50 -5.99
C ILE A 10 5.45 18.38 -7.03
N PRO A 11 4.99 17.80 -8.17
CA PRO A 11 4.14 18.53 -9.11
C PRO A 11 2.93 19.16 -8.39
N ALA A 12 2.58 20.39 -8.75
CA ALA A 12 1.57 21.15 -8.02
C ALA A 12 0.23 20.41 -7.87
N GLU A 13 -0.16 19.67 -8.92
CA GLU A 13 -1.38 18.88 -8.95
C GLU A 13 -1.35 17.65 -8.01
N MET A 14 -0.16 17.21 -7.62
CA MET A 14 0.02 16.08 -6.68
C MET A 14 0.16 16.54 -5.23
N ARG A 15 0.30 17.84 -4.99
CA ARG A 15 0.42 18.37 -3.62
C ARG A 15 -0.88 18.16 -2.87
N ARG A 16 -0.75 17.64 -1.67
CA ARG A 16 -1.90 17.43 -0.79
C ARG A 16 -2.21 18.71 -0.01
N THR A 17 -3.49 18.96 0.16
CA THR A 17 -4.02 20.08 0.95
C THR A 17 -4.53 19.64 2.32
N PHE A 18 -4.25 18.40 2.73
CA PHE A 18 -4.76 17.77 3.95
C PHE A 18 -3.70 16.94 4.65
N ASP A 19 -3.92 16.69 5.94
CA ASP A 19 -3.15 15.71 6.72
C ASP A 19 -3.69 14.29 6.45
N VAL A 20 -2.80 13.35 6.10
CA VAL A 20 -3.16 11.95 5.82
C VAL A 20 -3.79 11.28 7.03
N TYR A 21 -3.33 11.61 8.25
CA TYR A 21 -3.89 11.03 9.47
C TYR A 21 -5.29 11.54 9.79
N ASP A 22 -5.68 12.75 9.35
CA ASP A 22 -7.06 13.22 9.45
C ASP A 22 -7.99 12.31 8.65
N ARG A 23 -7.59 11.94 7.44
CA ARG A 23 -8.34 11.01 6.60
C ARG A 23 -8.38 9.61 7.19
N ILE A 24 -7.26 9.11 7.69
CA ILE A 24 -7.19 7.82 8.38
C ILE A 24 -8.16 7.77 9.56
N ARG A 25 -8.23 8.84 10.36
CA ARG A 25 -9.19 8.96 11.45
C ARG A 25 -10.64 8.98 10.95
N ALA A 26 -10.94 9.78 9.93
CA ALA A 26 -12.27 9.87 9.34
C ALA A 26 -12.76 8.53 8.76
N LEU A 27 -11.83 7.76 8.18
CA LEU A 27 -12.10 6.43 7.64
C LEU A 27 -12.04 5.31 8.69
N GLN A 28 -11.75 5.65 9.94
CA GLN A 28 -11.59 4.71 11.06
C GLN A 28 -10.60 3.57 10.77
N LEU A 29 -9.52 3.88 10.03
CA LEU A 29 -8.49 2.91 9.69
C LEU A 29 -7.64 2.57 10.92
N PRO A 30 -7.60 1.31 11.37
CA PRO A 30 -6.77 0.93 12.50
C PRO A 30 -5.30 0.83 12.06
N LEU A 31 -4.46 1.77 12.48
CA LEU A 31 -3.01 1.70 12.30
C LEU A 31 -2.29 0.88 13.40
N GLY A 32 -3.02 0.25 14.32
CA GLY A 32 -2.49 -0.49 15.47
C GLY A 32 -1.29 -1.40 15.18
N SER A 33 -0.85 -2.24 16.13
CA SER A 33 0.38 -3.02 15.98
C SER A 33 0.39 -3.89 14.71
N PHE A 34 1.54 -3.94 14.04
CA PHE A 34 1.75 -4.73 12.82
C PHE A 34 2.50 -6.05 13.11
N GLU A 35 2.67 -6.39 14.39
CA GLU A 35 3.56 -7.45 14.85
C GLU A 35 3.23 -8.83 14.26
N THR A 36 1.96 -9.17 14.14
CA THR A 36 1.53 -10.50 13.66
C THR A 36 1.88 -10.72 12.19
N ASP A 37 1.65 -9.71 11.33
CA ASP A 37 1.95 -9.80 9.90
C ASP A 37 3.45 -9.81 9.66
N VAL A 38 4.20 -9.05 10.47
CA VAL A 38 5.67 -8.98 10.44
C VAL A 38 6.29 -10.35 10.68
N VAL A 39 5.86 -11.03 11.71
CA VAL A 39 6.37 -12.37 12.05
C VAL A 39 6.05 -13.37 10.94
N SER A 40 4.84 -13.32 10.41
CA SER A 40 4.41 -14.22 9.33
C SER A 40 5.24 -14.02 8.05
N LEU A 41 5.42 -12.78 7.60
CA LEU A 41 6.21 -12.46 6.41
C LEU A 41 7.69 -12.83 6.61
N ALA A 42 8.25 -12.50 7.77
CA ALA A 42 9.65 -12.81 8.07
C ALA A 42 9.92 -14.34 8.14
N ASN A 43 8.99 -15.12 8.69
CA ASN A 43 9.10 -16.58 8.69
C ASN A 43 9.04 -17.17 7.27
N ALA A 44 8.34 -16.51 6.35
CA ALA A 44 8.32 -16.86 4.93
C ALA A 44 9.54 -16.33 4.15
N GLY A 45 10.44 -15.57 4.80
CA GLY A 45 11.58 -14.93 4.13
C GLY A 45 11.17 -13.74 3.26
N ILE A 46 10.02 -13.12 3.54
CA ILE A 46 9.47 -12.01 2.77
C ILE A 46 9.53 -10.72 3.62
N ALA A 47 10.07 -9.64 3.06
CA ALA A 47 9.97 -8.32 3.65
C ALA A 47 8.60 -7.70 3.34
N GLY A 48 7.98 -7.02 4.30
CA GLY A 48 6.73 -6.29 4.08
C GLY A 48 6.91 -5.07 3.19
N ALA A 49 8.08 -4.44 3.28
CA ALA A 49 8.50 -3.34 2.43
C ALA A 49 10.01 -3.41 2.14
N VAL A 50 10.41 -2.92 0.98
CA VAL A 50 11.81 -2.72 0.59
C VAL A 50 11.98 -1.24 0.23
N LEU A 51 12.94 -0.59 0.88
CA LEU A 51 13.27 0.81 0.63
C LEU A 51 14.49 0.91 -0.29
N HIS A 52 14.40 1.79 -1.27
CA HIS A 52 15.53 2.16 -2.12
C HIS A 52 16.00 3.58 -1.78
N ASP A 53 17.28 3.84 -1.84
CA ASP A 53 17.91 5.13 -1.50
C ASP A 53 17.43 6.31 -2.37
N SER A 54 16.88 6.02 -3.53
CA SER A 54 16.21 7.02 -4.38
C SER A 54 14.87 7.50 -3.82
N GLY A 55 14.35 6.89 -2.75
CA GLY A 55 13.04 7.20 -2.17
C GLY A 55 11.91 6.31 -2.66
N LEU A 56 12.16 5.24 -3.40
CA LEU A 56 11.13 4.28 -3.75
C LEU A 56 10.91 3.27 -2.61
N VAL A 57 9.66 3.03 -2.28
CA VAL A 57 9.23 2.01 -1.31
C VAL A 57 8.36 0.99 -2.03
N TYR A 58 8.84 -0.23 -2.06
CA TYR A 58 8.16 -1.38 -2.65
C TYR A 58 7.45 -2.13 -1.52
N LEU A 59 6.13 -2.18 -1.55
CA LEU A 59 5.34 -2.93 -0.59
C LEU A 59 5.01 -4.30 -1.18
N SER A 60 5.35 -5.35 -0.44
CA SER A 60 5.03 -6.72 -0.83
C SER A 60 3.54 -6.92 -0.99
N GLY A 61 3.16 -7.72 -1.95
CA GLY A 61 1.79 -8.10 -2.22
C GLY A 61 1.09 -8.66 -0.98
N THR A 62 -0.19 -8.46 -0.91
CA THR A 62 -1.06 -9.07 0.09
C THR A 62 -2.37 -9.49 -0.55
N THR A 63 -2.95 -10.56 -0.02
CA THR A 63 -4.17 -11.16 -0.54
C THR A 63 -5.37 -10.69 0.28
N GLY A 64 -6.53 -10.60 -0.34
CA GLY A 64 -7.76 -10.20 0.32
C GLY A 64 -9.01 -10.85 -0.24
N GLY A 65 -9.99 -11.03 0.62
CA GLY A 65 -11.27 -11.60 0.26
C GLY A 65 -11.21 -13.10 -0.07
N THR A 66 -12.35 -13.74 -0.02
CA THR A 66 -12.59 -15.07 -0.57
C THR A 66 -13.57 -14.93 -1.70
N LEU A 67 -13.41 -15.71 -2.77
CA LEU A 67 -14.39 -15.72 -3.87
C LEU A 67 -15.57 -16.59 -3.47
N PRO A 68 -16.79 -16.03 -3.42
CA PRO A 68 -17.97 -16.88 -3.41
C PRO A 68 -18.12 -17.54 -4.80
N MET A 69 -18.70 -18.71 -4.83
CA MET A 69 -19.17 -19.37 -6.04
C MET A 69 -20.50 -18.72 -6.48
N ALA A 70 -20.39 -17.44 -6.89
CA ALA A 70 -21.52 -16.57 -7.17
C ALA A 70 -21.45 -16.03 -8.61
N ASP A 71 -22.45 -15.25 -9.00
CA ASP A 71 -22.41 -14.55 -10.28
C ASP A 71 -21.32 -13.48 -10.35
N ASP A 72 -21.10 -12.91 -11.52
CA ASP A 72 -20.00 -11.97 -11.74
C ASP A 72 -20.18 -10.66 -10.95
N GLU A 73 -21.41 -10.22 -10.69
CA GLU A 73 -21.69 -8.99 -9.94
C GLU A 73 -21.32 -9.16 -8.47
N GLU A 74 -21.71 -10.27 -7.89
CA GLU A 74 -21.36 -10.61 -6.50
C GLU A 74 -19.86 -10.81 -6.34
N ARG A 75 -19.20 -11.44 -7.32
CA ARG A 75 -17.72 -11.57 -7.34
C ARG A 75 -17.03 -10.24 -7.41
N ILE A 76 -17.50 -9.30 -8.25
CA ILE A 76 -16.94 -7.95 -8.33
C ILE A 76 -17.06 -7.26 -6.98
N LYS A 77 -18.21 -7.29 -6.35
CA LYS A 77 -18.45 -6.66 -5.05
C LYS A 77 -17.52 -7.23 -3.97
N HIS A 78 -17.50 -8.54 -3.81
CA HIS A 78 -16.62 -9.20 -2.86
C HIS A 78 -15.13 -8.95 -3.14
N GLY A 79 -14.76 -8.92 -4.43
CA GLY A 79 -13.41 -8.59 -4.85
C GLY A 79 -13.04 -7.14 -4.51
N GLN A 80 -13.96 -6.19 -4.69
CA GLN A 80 -13.76 -4.80 -4.30
C GLN A 80 -13.58 -4.64 -2.79
N ASP A 81 -14.39 -5.33 -1.98
CA ASP A 81 -14.28 -5.33 -0.51
C ASP A 81 -12.92 -5.93 -0.09
N GLY A 82 -12.49 -7.01 -0.73
CA GLY A 82 -11.17 -7.60 -0.53
C GLY A 82 -10.05 -6.63 -0.89
N ALA A 83 -10.18 -5.93 -2.01
CA ALA A 83 -9.22 -4.94 -2.48
C ALA A 83 -9.11 -3.73 -1.53
N GLN A 84 -10.21 -3.26 -0.95
CA GLN A 84 -10.19 -2.22 0.08
C GLN A 84 -9.44 -2.68 1.33
N LYS A 85 -9.67 -3.88 1.82
CA LYS A 85 -8.95 -4.45 2.98
C LYS A 85 -7.45 -4.59 2.71
N ILE A 86 -7.08 -4.90 1.46
CA ILE A 86 -5.68 -4.91 1.03
C ILE A 86 -5.09 -3.51 1.12
N ALA A 87 -5.80 -2.48 0.62
CA ALA A 87 -5.34 -1.09 0.72
C ALA A 87 -5.11 -0.70 2.18
N ASP A 88 -6.03 -1.03 3.09
CA ASP A 88 -5.91 -0.78 4.52
C ASP A 88 -4.67 -1.46 5.11
N THR A 89 -4.40 -2.71 4.71
CA THR A 89 -3.21 -3.46 5.15
C THR A 89 -1.92 -2.82 4.63
N LEU A 90 -1.88 -2.42 3.35
CA LEU A 90 -0.69 -1.79 2.77
C LEU A 90 -0.44 -0.38 3.34
N ILE A 91 -1.49 0.40 3.63
CA ILE A 91 -1.37 1.70 4.32
C ILE A 91 -0.74 1.50 5.71
N LYS A 92 -1.23 0.53 6.47
CA LYS A 92 -0.70 0.17 7.78
C LYS A 92 0.77 -0.27 7.69
N ARG A 93 1.09 -1.12 6.72
CA ARG A 93 2.46 -1.59 6.46
C ARG A 93 3.40 -0.43 6.12
N LEU A 94 2.96 0.47 5.23
CA LEU A 94 3.70 1.66 4.88
C LEU A 94 3.93 2.58 6.07
N HIS A 95 2.88 2.83 6.88
CA HIS A 95 2.99 3.59 8.12
C HIS A 95 4.11 3.07 9.02
N TRP A 96 4.13 1.76 9.25
CA TRP A 96 5.15 1.15 10.08
C TRP A 96 6.53 1.16 9.45
N ALA A 97 6.63 0.94 8.13
CA ALA A 97 7.91 1.01 7.42
C ALA A 97 8.56 2.39 7.57
N LEU A 98 7.78 3.47 7.47
CA LEU A 98 8.28 4.83 7.59
C LEU A 98 8.61 5.18 9.05
N ARG A 99 7.79 4.78 10.02
CA ARG A 99 8.00 5.07 11.44
C ARG A 99 9.11 4.25 12.10
N CYS A 100 9.38 3.05 11.64
CA CYS A 100 10.49 2.25 12.16
C CYS A 100 11.86 2.90 11.95
N GLY A 101 12.00 3.79 10.97
CA GLY A 101 13.18 4.63 10.79
C GLY A 101 13.30 5.81 11.74
N GLY A 102 12.26 6.08 12.53
CA GLY A 102 12.26 7.05 13.62
C GLY A 102 11.56 8.37 13.34
N GLU A 103 11.58 8.93 12.13
CA GLU A 103 11.11 10.28 11.86
C GLU A 103 10.15 10.43 10.68
N GLY A 104 9.93 9.37 9.89
CA GLY A 104 9.00 9.38 8.76
C GLY A 104 7.57 9.06 9.17
N ASP A 105 6.61 9.53 8.38
CA ASP A 105 5.21 9.18 8.52
C ASP A 105 4.50 9.16 7.15
N LEU A 106 3.18 8.88 7.14
CA LEU A 106 2.43 8.80 5.90
C LEU A 106 2.29 10.14 5.16
N ASN A 107 2.51 11.27 5.82
CA ASN A 107 2.57 12.57 5.16
C ASN A 107 3.83 12.74 4.31
N ASP A 108 4.85 11.90 4.50
CA ASP A 108 6.06 11.89 3.67
C ASP A 108 5.88 11.15 2.33
N VAL A 109 4.78 10.49 2.10
CA VAL A 109 4.47 9.91 0.79
C VAL A 109 4.27 11.03 -0.21
N LEU A 110 5.18 11.17 -1.17
CA LEU A 110 5.12 12.21 -2.19
C LEU A 110 4.03 11.90 -3.21
N TYR A 111 4.07 10.70 -3.76
CA TYR A 111 3.08 10.18 -4.71
C TYR A 111 3.15 8.66 -4.80
N THR A 112 2.14 8.10 -5.43
CA THR A 112 2.08 6.66 -5.73
C THR A 112 2.57 6.42 -7.15
N VAL A 113 3.45 5.44 -7.32
CA VAL A 113 4.07 5.14 -8.63
C VAL A 113 3.22 4.12 -9.38
N LYS A 114 2.96 2.97 -8.76
CA LYS A 114 2.29 1.85 -9.42
C LYS A 114 1.55 0.97 -8.42
N ALA A 115 0.41 0.44 -8.86
CA ALA A 115 -0.26 -0.68 -8.23
C ALA A 115 -0.42 -1.82 -9.24
N LEU A 116 -0.16 -3.06 -8.82
CA LEU A 116 -0.46 -4.27 -9.59
C LEU A 116 -1.49 -5.09 -8.81
N GLY A 117 -2.66 -5.28 -9.40
CA GLY A 117 -3.71 -6.14 -8.87
C GLY A 117 -3.82 -7.43 -9.68
N MET A 118 -3.72 -8.56 -9.02
CA MET A 118 -3.95 -9.90 -9.58
C MET A 118 -5.29 -10.41 -9.07
N VAL A 119 -6.24 -10.58 -9.97
CA VAL A 119 -7.63 -10.97 -9.64
C VAL A 119 -7.83 -12.43 -10.00
N VAL A 120 -8.25 -13.19 -9.00
CA VAL A 120 -8.52 -14.62 -9.16
C VAL A 120 -9.87 -14.83 -9.83
N SER A 121 -9.91 -15.76 -10.76
CA SER A 121 -11.10 -16.23 -11.43
C SER A 121 -11.32 -17.71 -11.14
N PRO A 122 -12.45 -18.12 -10.59
CA PRO A 122 -12.73 -19.53 -10.35
C PRO A 122 -12.61 -20.35 -11.63
N GLY A 123 -11.82 -21.44 -11.55
CA GLY A 123 -11.56 -22.30 -12.72
C GLY A 123 -10.57 -21.70 -13.71
N GLY A 124 -9.81 -20.64 -13.37
CA GLY A 124 -8.73 -20.10 -14.20
C GLY A 124 -9.18 -19.44 -15.51
N GLY A 125 -10.48 -19.19 -15.69
CA GLY A 125 -11.02 -18.56 -16.88
C GLY A 125 -10.80 -17.05 -16.94
N ALA A 126 -10.99 -16.43 -18.11
CA ALA A 126 -10.95 -14.99 -18.25
C ALA A 126 -12.07 -14.32 -17.43
N PHE A 127 -11.70 -13.38 -16.55
CA PHE A 127 -12.64 -12.61 -15.76
C PHE A 127 -12.65 -11.14 -16.20
N ARG A 128 -13.71 -10.76 -16.90
CA ARG A 128 -13.87 -9.38 -17.42
C ARG A 128 -14.05 -8.33 -16.32
N GLY A 129 -14.45 -8.75 -15.12
CA GLY A 129 -14.61 -7.89 -13.94
C GLY A 129 -13.30 -7.51 -13.24
N ALA A 130 -12.15 -8.07 -13.61
CA ALA A 130 -10.88 -7.82 -12.94
C ALA A 130 -10.54 -6.32 -12.77
N PRO A 131 -10.69 -5.43 -13.77
CA PRO A 131 -10.47 -4.00 -13.58
C PRO A 131 -11.40 -3.37 -12.54
N ALA A 132 -12.66 -3.82 -12.49
CA ALA A 132 -13.64 -3.33 -11.52
C ALA A 132 -13.28 -3.75 -10.09
N VAL A 133 -12.79 -4.98 -9.90
CA VAL A 133 -12.31 -5.45 -8.59
C VAL A 133 -11.15 -4.58 -8.08
N VAL A 134 -10.16 -4.31 -8.94
CA VAL A 134 -9.00 -3.49 -8.55
C VAL A 134 -9.40 -2.03 -8.27
N ASN A 135 -10.54 -1.55 -8.78
CA ASN A 135 -11.07 -0.23 -8.42
C ASN A 135 -11.30 -0.10 -6.91
N GLY A 136 -11.70 -1.16 -6.21
CA GLY A 136 -11.85 -1.14 -4.75
C GLY A 136 -10.58 -0.71 -4.03
N PHE A 137 -9.42 -1.24 -4.47
CA PHE A 137 -8.11 -0.80 -3.98
C PHE A 137 -7.86 0.69 -4.26
N SER A 138 -7.99 1.09 -5.53
CA SER A 138 -7.71 2.47 -5.94
C SER A 138 -8.60 3.47 -5.21
N PHE A 139 -9.88 3.20 -5.05
CA PHE A 139 -10.80 4.07 -4.32
C PHE A 139 -10.37 4.26 -2.86
N ARG A 140 -10.04 3.17 -2.18
CA ARG A 140 -9.58 3.22 -0.79
C ARG A 140 -8.25 3.94 -0.66
N TRP A 141 -7.30 3.67 -1.55
CA TRP A 141 -6.00 4.33 -1.60
C TRP A 141 -6.13 5.84 -1.84
N HIS A 142 -6.98 6.24 -2.82
CA HIS A 142 -7.26 7.64 -3.09
C HIS A 142 -7.94 8.34 -1.91
N SER A 143 -8.80 7.64 -1.17
CA SER A 143 -9.43 8.21 0.03
C SER A 143 -8.41 8.63 1.09
N VAL A 144 -7.23 8.01 1.11
CA VAL A 144 -6.16 8.33 2.06
C VAL A 144 -5.14 9.32 1.48
N PHE A 145 -4.71 9.12 0.24
CA PHE A 145 -3.61 9.90 -0.34
C PHE A 145 -4.05 10.96 -1.36
N GLY A 146 -5.32 11.03 -1.69
CA GLY A 146 -5.86 11.97 -2.68
C GLY A 146 -5.99 11.35 -4.07
N GLY A 147 -6.95 11.84 -4.87
CA GLY A 147 -7.19 11.38 -6.24
C GLY A 147 -8.55 11.85 -6.77
N PRO A 148 -8.80 11.73 -8.10
CA PRO A 148 -10.00 12.27 -8.75
C PRO A 148 -11.26 11.47 -8.45
N ARG A 149 -11.09 10.27 -7.95
CA ARG A 149 -12.18 9.40 -7.55
C ARG A 149 -11.86 8.86 -6.16
N GLY A 150 -12.83 8.80 -5.36
CA GLY A 150 -12.81 8.20 -4.06
C GLY A 150 -14.20 8.38 -3.52
N ASP A 151 -14.55 7.55 -2.62
CA ASP A 151 -15.74 7.75 -1.80
C ASP A 151 -15.63 9.01 -0.92
N TYR A 152 -14.67 9.91 -1.25
CA TYR A 152 -14.47 11.15 -0.51
C TYR A 152 -15.73 12.01 -0.55
N ALA A 153 -16.36 12.10 -1.72
CA ALA A 153 -17.63 12.82 -1.84
C ALA A 153 -18.72 12.20 -0.97
N GLN A 154 -18.69 10.89 -0.80
CA GLN A 154 -19.61 10.16 0.09
C GLN A 154 -19.26 10.35 1.56
N ASN A 155 -17.96 10.53 1.88
CA ASN A 155 -17.47 10.74 3.25
C ASN A 155 -17.25 12.22 3.60
N GLY A 156 -17.63 13.15 2.72
CA GLY A 156 -17.43 14.59 2.94
C GLY A 156 -15.96 15.05 2.83
N LEU A 157 -15.07 14.19 2.33
CA LEU A 157 -13.67 14.54 2.09
C LEU A 157 -13.50 15.06 0.66
N ASP A 158 -12.71 16.11 0.47
CA ASP A 158 -12.35 16.59 -0.87
C ASP A 158 -11.23 15.74 -1.51
N ALA A 159 -10.98 15.91 -2.81
CA ALA A 159 -9.93 15.18 -3.50
C ALA A 159 -8.51 15.52 -2.98
N GLY A 160 -8.29 16.77 -2.58
CA GLY A 160 -7.09 17.25 -1.89
C GLY A 160 -5.76 16.98 -2.60
N GLY A 161 -5.74 17.01 -3.94
CA GLY A 161 -4.58 16.67 -4.76
C GLY A 161 -4.62 15.23 -5.29
N PHE A 162 -3.64 14.85 -6.07
CA PHE A 162 -3.61 13.60 -6.83
C PHE A 162 -2.47 12.65 -6.44
N ALA A 163 -1.90 12.81 -5.25
CA ALA A 163 -0.77 11.97 -4.79
C ALA A 163 -1.07 10.46 -4.74
N GLY A 164 -2.33 10.08 -4.60
CA GLY A 164 -2.77 8.68 -4.63
C GLY A 164 -2.96 8.10 -6.04
N ILE A 165 -2.97 8.92 -7.11
CA ILE A 165 -3.06 8.41 -8.47
C ILE A 165 -1.80 7.61 -8.81
N HIS A 166 -2.00 6.48 -9.49
CA HIS A 166 -0.93 5.55 -9.81
C HIS A 166 -1.14 4.89 -11.16
N ALA A 167 -0.06 4.51 -11.81
CA ALA A 167 -0.11 3.57 -12.91
C ALA A 167 -0.62 2.22 -12.37
N ARG A 168 -1.58 1.61 -13.07
CA ARG A 168 -2.23 0.39 -12.60
C ARG A 168 -2.22 -0.69 -13.66
N SER A 169 -1.93 -1.91 -13.21
CA SER A 169 -2.17 -3.13 -13.98
C SER A 169 -3.19 -3.99 -13.23
N ALA A 170 -4.12 -4.58 -13.95
CA ALA A 170 -5.05 -5.56 -13.44
C ALA A 170 -4.92 -6.83 -14.27
N LEU A 171 -4.49 -7.90 -13.65
CA LEU A 171 -4.38 -9.23 -14.27
C LEU A 171 -5.51 -10.10 -13.73
N GLY A 172 -6.17 -10.82 -14.60
CA GLY A 172 -7.22 -11.78 -14.24
C GLY A 172 -6.91 -13.16 -14.78
N GLY A 173 -7.70 -14.14 -14.37
CA GLY A 173 -7.59 -15.51 -14.89
C GLY A 173 -6.71 -16.45 -14.03
N PHE A 174 -6.28 -15.99 -12.87
CA PHE A 174 -5.59 -16.85 -11.92
C PHE A 174 -6.58 -17.74 -11.18
N ASP A 175 -6.21 -18.98 -10.92
CA ASP A 175 -6.95 -19.84 -10.00
C ASP A 175 -6.36 -19.72 -8.58
N GLY A 176 -7.22 -19.75 -7.57
CA GLY A 176 -6.76 -19.60 -6.21
C GLY A 176 -7.86 -19.44 -5.17
N ARG A 177 -7.45 -19.37 -3.93
CA ARG A 177 -8.34 -19.27 -2.76
C ARG A 177 -8.81 -17.85 -2.45
N PHE A 178 -8.02 -16.86 -2.79
CA PHE A 178 -8.29 -15.44 -2.49
C PHE A 178 -8.85 -14.73 -3.72
N SER A 179 -9.64 -13.68 -3.52
CA SER A 179 -10.26 -12.94 -4.62
C SER A 179 -9.28 -12.04 -5.37
N ILE A 180 -8.32 -11.48 -4.65
CA ILE A 180 -7.35 -10.53 -5.20
C ILE A 180 -6.06 -10.54 -4.39
N GLU A 181 -4.96 -10.29 -5.07
CA GLU A 181 -3.69 -9.89 -4.49
C GLU A 181 -3.29 -8.52 -5.07
N THR A 182 -2.71 -7.64 -4.27
CA THR A 182 -2.22 -6.35 -4.75
C THR A 182 -0.90 -5.99 -4.10
N GLU A 183 0.01 -5.47 -4.89
CA GLU A 183 1.26 -4.82 -4.49
C GLU A 183 1.25 -3.35 -4.90
N ILE A 184 2.09 -2.52 -4.26
CA ILE A 184 2.18 -1.10 -4.57
C ILE A 184 3.60 -0.56 -4.41
N ILE A 185 3.93 0.44 -5.22
CA ILE A 185 5.17 1.20 -5.13
C ILE A 185 4.80 2.66 -4.88
N VAL A 186 5.41 3.25 -3.85
CA VAL A 186 5.25 4.66 -3.52
C VAL A 186 6.60 5.38 -3.52
N ALA A 187 6.56 6.70 -3.70
CA ALA A 187 7.73 7.57 -3.58
C ALA A 187 7.67 8.37 -2.28
N ILE A 188 8.81 8.45 -1.60
CA ILE A 188 9.06 9.29 -0.42
C ILE A 188 10.29 10.17 -0.68
N PRO A 189 10.57 11.20 0.12
CA PRO A 189 11.82 11.96 0.01
C PRO A 189 13.04 11.03 0.11
N SER A 190 13.95 11.15 -0.83
CA SER A 190 15.16 10.30 -0.85
C SER A 190 16.05 10.50 0.39
N ALA A 191 16.02 11.69 0.98
CA ALA A 191 16.72 11.94 2.25
C ALA A 191 16.13 11.09 3.38
N LEU A 192 14.80 11.00 3.49
CA LEU A 192 14.13 10.14 4.46
C LEU A 192 14.45 8.67 4.22
N ALA A 193 14.41 8.22 2.96
CA ALA A 193 14.75 6.83 2.62
C ALA A 193 16.17 6.49 3.06
N ARG A 194 17.16 7.36 2.78
CA ARG A 194 18.55 7.16 3.22
C ARG A 194 18.69 7.11 4.72
N ASP A 195 18.01 7.99 5.47
CA ASP A 195 18.02 7.99 6.92
C ASP A 195 17.44 6.69 7.50
N ILE A 196 16.33 6.22 6.96
CA ILE A 196 15.73 4.94 7.37
C ILE A 196 16.71 3.79 7.09
N ILE A 197 17.27 3.73 5.88
CA ILE A 197 18.22 2.68 5.48
C ILE A 197 19.45 2.69 6.39
N GLN A 198 20.00 3.85 6.68
CA GLN A 198 21.17 3.99 7.54
C GLN A 198 20.88 3.53 8.98
N ASN A 199 19.71 3.85 9.52
CA ASN A 199 19.36 3.58 10.90
C ASN A 199 18.79 2.19 11.14
N ARG A 200 18.08 1.63 10.16
CA ARG A 200 17.28 0.40 10.31
C ARG A 200 17.49 -0.64 9.22
N GLY A 201 18.18 -0.27 8.13
CA GLY A 201 18.34 -1.10 6.95
C GLY A 201 17.23 -0.87 5.92
N TRP A 202 17.40 -1.47 4.78
CA TRP A 202 16.55 -1.28 3.59
C TRP A 202 15.34 -2.23 3.52
N LEU A 203 15.28 -3.25 4.39
CA LEU A 203 14.19 -4.22 4.49
C LEU A 203 13.34 -3.92 5.73
N PHE A 204 12.04 -3.83 5.53
CA PHE A 204 11.08 -3.68 6.63
C PHE A 204 10.09 -4.85 6.65
N PRO A 205 9.76 -5.32 7.83
CA PRO A 205 10.62 -5.39 9.01
C PRO A 205 11.34 -6.73 9.03
N LEU A 206 12.60 -6.71 9.30
CA LEU A 206 13.27 -7.93 9.70
C LEU A 206 13.19 -8.03 11.22
N PRO A 207 12.72 -9.14 11.79
CA PRO A 207 12.91 -9.41 13.20
C PRO A 207 14.39 -9.26 13.56
N PRO A 208 14.75 -8.78 14.75
CA PRO A 208 16.13 -8.59 15.14
C PRO A 208 17.04 -9.78 14.87
N VAL A 209 16.53 -11.00 15.08
CA VAL A 209 17.23 -12.26 14.80
C VAL A 209 17.60 -12.44 13.30
N MET A 210 16.77 -11.95 12.38
CA MET A 210 17.07 -12.02 10.94
C MET A 210 17.98 -10.88 10.49
N LEU A 211 17.87 -9.72 11.08
CA LEU A 211 18.81 -8.60 10.89
C LEU A 211 20.24 -9.03 11.22
N ASP A 212 20.44 -9.74 12.32
CA ASP A 212 21.75 -10.24 12.71
C ASP A 212 22.30 -11.30 11.76
N LYS A 213 21.43 -12.18 11.24
CA LYS A 213 21.80 -13.16 10.21
C LYS A 213 22.18 -12.51 8.89
N VAL A 214 21.41 -11.52 8.43
CA VAL A 214 21.73 -10.78 7.19
C VAL A 214 23.02 -9.98 7.35
N LYS A 215 23.24 -9.32 8.48
CA LYS A 215 24.50 -8.64 8.77
C LYS A 215 25.70 -9.59 8.84
N ALA A 216 25.50 -10.82 9.28
CA ALA A 216 26.57 -11.84 9.32
C ALA A 216 26.92 -12.37 7.93
N LEU A 217 25.98 -12.37 6.97
CA LEU A 217 26.22 -12.79 5.58
C LEU A 217 26.98 -11.75 4.74
N HIS A 218 27.03 -10.49 5.20
CA HIS A 218 27.70 -9.37 4.53
C HIS A 218 29.03 -8.96 5.18
N ARG A 219 29.53 -9.75 6.13
CA ARG A 219 30.89 -9.66 6.72
C ARG A 219 31.80 -10.72 6.10
#